data_32bf1438e473a10883ddb108faef1562
#
_entry.id   32bf1438e473a10883ddb108faef1562
#
_cell.length_a   1.000
_cell.length_b   1.000
_cell.length_c   1.000
_cell.angle_alpha   90.00
_cell.angle_beta   90.00
_cell.angle_gamma   90.00
#
_symmetry.space_group_name_H-M   'P 1'
#
loop_
_entity.id
_entity.type
_entity.pdbx_description
1 polymer ?
#
loop_
_entity_poly.entity_id
_entity_poly.type
_entity_poly.pdbx_seq_one_letter_code
_entity_poly.pdbx_strand_id
1 'polypeptide(L)'
;MNVTASKEQRDHSSDFKPFSYYKCDIPGYFSNVPLHWHPEFELNFIREGSAEFICGDEKFTASAGDIVVFLPDMLHSVSRDGDRHCAYDTLVFGASMLGAQDTDRSAAEYIRPLSGKCGICSRIGADHPYHAELRTCAEQIFSCAKGDSAMLDMLLK
;
A
#
# COMPACT_ATOMS: atom_id res chain seq x y z
N MET A 1 -16.60 20.92 -5.37
CA MET A 1 -16.01 21.00 -4.03
C MET A 1 -14.51 20.82 -4.19
N ASN A 2 -13.70 21.82 -3.77
CA ASN A 2 -12.23 21.65 -3.76
C ASN A 2 -11.89 20.69 -2.61
N VAL A 3 -11.58 19.45 -2.91
CA VAL A 3 -11.00 18.51 -1.94
C VAL A 3 -9.55 18.93 -1.78
N THR A 4 -9.22 19.54 -0.65
CA THR A 4 -7.83 19.90 -0.35
C THR A 4 -7.14 18.62 0.13
N ALA A 5 -6.26 18.08 -0.69
CA ALA A 5 -5.39 16.98 -0.29
C ALA A 5 -4.45 17.45 0.81
N SER A 6 -4.34 16.67 1.89
CA SER A 6 -3.47 16.99 3.01
C SER A 6 -2.38 15.94 3.19
N LYS A 7 -1.20 16.38 3.66
CA LYS A 7 -0.21 15.45 4.18
C LYS A 7 -0.77 14.77 5.42
N GLU A 8 -0.69 13.46 5.47
CA GLU A 8 -1.06 12.72 6.67
C GLU A 8 -0.12 13.10 7.83
N GLN A 9 -0.69 13.31 9.01
CA GLN A 9 0.07 13.71 10.21
C GLN A 9 0.45 12.50 11.08
N ARG A 10 0.04 11.30 10.69
CA ARG A 10 0.33 10.08 11.43
C ARG A 10 1.74 9.60 11.10
N ASP A 11 2.52 9.25 12.12
CA ASP A 11 3.78 8.54 11.97
C ASP A 11 3.49 7.04 11.79
N HIS A 12 3.89 6.48 10.65
CA HIS A 12 3.71 5.06 10.32
C HIS A 12 4.88 4.19 10.69
N SER A 13 6.01 4.79 11.06
CA SER A 13 7.23 4.08 11.41
C SER A 13 7.95 4.71 12.59
N SER A 14 8.76 3.91 13.27
CA SER A 14 9.69 4.35 14.30
C SER A 14 11.01 3.62 14.11
N ASP A 15 12.07 4.05 14.83
CA ASP A 15 13.41 3.43 14.79
C ASP A 15 13.36 1.92 15.10
N PHE A 16 12.40 1.49 15.92
CA PHE A 16 12.24 0.10 16.35
C PHE A 16 11.19 -0.68 15.55
N LYS A 17 10.31 0.01 14.83
CA LYS A 17 9.26 -0.58 14.01
C LYS A 17 9.10 0.22 12.73
N PRO A 18 9.83 -0.14 11.66
CA PRO A 18 9.88 0.64 10.42
C PRO A 18 8.65 0.49 9.53
N PHE A 19 7.56 -0.09 10.04
CA PHE A 19 6.29 -0.28 9.33
C PHE A 19 5.10 -0.19 10.28
N SER A 20 3.93 0.04 9.71
CA SER A 20 2.64 -0.11 10.38
C SER A 20 1.71 -1.01 9.57
N TYR A 21 1.01 -1.90 10.27
CA TYR A 21 0.00 -2.78 9.71
C TYR A 21 -1.39 -2.36 10.18
N TYR A 22 -2.32 -2.29 9.26
CA TYR A 22 -3.72 -1.93 9.51
C TYR A 22 -4.66 -2.96 8.89
N LYS A 23 -5.73 -3.27 9.63
CA LYS A 23 -6.93 -3.89 9.06
C LYS A 23 -7.92 -2.80 8.72
N CYS A 24 -8.34 -2.77 7.49
CA CYS A 24 -9.26 -1.77 6.97
C CYS A 24 -10.59 -2.43 6.60
N ASP A 25 -11.67 -1.74 6.88
CA ASP A 25 -13.02 -2.19 6.58
C ASP A 25 -13.90 -1.00 6.21
N ILE A 26 -14.36 -0.96 4.97
CA ILE A 26 -15.27 0.06 4.44
C ILE A 26 -16.61 -0.60 4.11
N PRO A 27 -17.71 -0.17 4.69
CA PRO A 27 -17.88 0.96 5.61
C PRO A 27 -17.81 0.59 7.10
N GLY A 28 -17.29 -0.58 7.47
CA GLY A 28 -17.36 -1.10 8.84
C GLY A 28 -16.63 -0.23 9.86
N TYR A 29 -15.34 0.07 9.64
CA TYR A 29 -14.54 0.90 10.57
C TYR A 29 -14.57 2.38 10.21
N PHE A 30 -14.65 2.70 8.93
CA PHE A 30 -14.74 4.08 8.41
C PHE A 30 -15.45 4.09 7.05
N SER A 31 -16.06 5.23 6.70
CA SER A 31 -16.83 5.36 5.47
C SER A 31 -15.96 5.47 4.21
N ASN A 32 -14.78 6.04 4.34
CA ASN A 32 -13.78 6.25 3.29
C ASN A 32 -12.43 6.64 3.90
N VAL A 33 -11.36 6.50 3.13
CA VAL A 33 -10.05 7.10 3.37
C VAL A 33 -9.98 8.38 2.54
N PRO A 34 -9.92 9.57 3.16
CA PRO A 34 -9.85 10.84 2.44
C PRO A 34 -8.62 10.94 1.54
N LEU A 35 -8.66 11.81 0.54
CA LEU A 35 -7.52 12.08 -0.32
C LEU A 35 -6.37 12.69 0.49
N HIS A 36 -5.23 11.99 0.54
CA HIS A 36 -4.05 12.36 1.30
C HIS A 36 -2.77 11.84 0.63
N TRP A 37 -1.62 12.13 1.22
CA TRP A 37 -0.32 11.61 0.85
C TRP A 37 0.61 11.52 2.05
N HIS A 38 1.60 10.64 1.98
CA HIS A 38 2.66 10.44 2.97
C HIS A 38 3.96 9.95 2.28
N PRO A 39 5.14 10.08 2.93
CA PRO A 39 6.44 9.75 2.31
C PRO A 39 6.79 8.26 2.30
N GLU A 40 5.92 7.40 2.80
CA GLU A 40 6.12 5.95 2.85
C GLU A 40 5.49 5.25 1.64
N PHE A 41 5.92 4.02 1.39
CA PHE A 41 5.20 3.07 0.56
C PHE A 41 3.98 2.55 1.29
N GLU A 42 2.91 2.29 0.57
CA GLU A 42 1.74 1.61 1.09
C GLU A 42 1.37 0.44 0.18
N LEU A 43 1.29 -0.75 0.78
CA LEU A 43 0.84 -1.98 0.13
C LEU A 43 -0.51 -2.36 0.69
N ASN A 44 -1.50 -2.52 -0.18
CA ASN A 44 -2.84 -2.93 0.17
C ASN A 44 -3.15 -4.30 -0.45
N PHE A 45 -3.73 -5.21 0.32
CA PHE A 45 -4.21 -6.48 -0.16
C PHE A 45 -5.71 -6.63 0.12
N ILE A 46 -6.50 -6.72 -0.94
CA ILE A 46 -7.96 -6.79 -0.83
C ILE A 46 -8.35 -8.22 -0.43
N ARG A 47 -8.96 -8.34 0.75
CA ARG A 47 -9.39 -9.63 1.32
C ARG A 47 -10.77 -10.03 0.87
N GLU A 48 -11.68 -9.06 0.83
CA GLU A 48 -13.09 -9.29 0.56
C GLU A 48 -13.73 -8.07 -0.09
N GLY A 49 -14.68 -8.30 -0.99
CA GLY A 49 -15.46 -7.26 -1.63
C GLY A 49 -14.69 -6.43 -2.64
N SER A 50 -15.05 -5.15 -2.76
CA SER A 50 -14.40 -4.20 -3.66
C SER A 50 -14.52 -2.77 -3.17
N ALA A 51 -13.54 -1.93 -3.52
CA ALA A 51 -13.54 -0.51 -3.27
C ALA A 51 -12.99 0.26 -4.47
N GLU A 52 -13.30 1.53 -4.51
CA GLU A 52 -12.81 2.50 -5.47
C GLU A 52 -11.55 3.16 -4.95
N PHE A 53 -10.46 3.10 -5.71
CA PHE A 53 -9.17 3.65 -5.38
C PHE A 53 -8.84 4.82 -6.31
N ILE A 54 -8.27 5.87 -5.75
CA ILE A 54 -7.60 6.95 -6.49
C ILE A 54 -6.12 6.86 -6.18
N CYS A 55 -5.28 6.89 -7.22
CA CYS A 55 -3.84 6.82 -7.13
C CYS A 55 -3.24 7.83 -8.13
N GLY A 56 -2.80 8.99 -7.64
CA GLY A 56 -2.45 10.10 -8.51
C GLY A 56 -3.61 10.52 -9.40
N ASP A 57 -3.43 10.41 -10.70
CA ASP A 57 -4.45 10.73 -11.71
C ASP A 57 -5.32 9.52 -12.12
N GLU A 58 -5.00 8.34 -11.60
CA GLU A 58 -5.73 7.11 -11.91
C GLU A 58 -6.87 6.87 -10.92
N LYS A 59 -7.99 6.40 -11.45
CA LYS A 59 -9.12 5.93 -10.67
C LYS A 59 -9.52 4.54 -11.17
N PHE A 60 -9.61 3.59 -10.25
CA PHE A 60 -9.94 2.20 -10.56
C PHE A 60 -10.67 1.52 -9.40
N THR A 61 -11.35 0.42 -9.69
CA THR A 61 -11.90 -0.50 -8.69
C THR A 61 -10.91 -1.64 -8.46
N ALA A 62 -10.60 -1.93 -7.20
CA ALA A 62 -9.90 -3.14 -6.80
C ALA A 62 -10.84 -4.07 -6.05
N SER A 63 -10.67 -5.37 -6.27
CA SER A 63 -11.54 -6.44 -5.76
C SER A 63 -10.74 -7.50 -5.01
N ALA A 64 -11.44 -8.40 -4.32
CA ALA A 64 -10.81 -9.47 -3.55
C ALA A 64 -9.74 -10.23 -4.35
N GLY A 65 -8.54 -10.30 -3.80
CA GLY A 65 -7.34 -10.88 -4.39
C GLY A 65 -6.44 -9.89 -5.12
N ASP A 66 -6.90 -8.67 -5.40
CA ASP A 66 -6.06 -7.62 -5.98
C ASP A 66 -5.07 -7.06 -4.95
N ILE A 67 -3.95 -6.59 -5.45
CA ILE A 67 -2.93 -5.85 -4.71
C ILE A 67 -2.92 -4.41 -5.23
N VAL A 68 -2.92 -3.45 -4.32
CA VAL A 68 -2.79 -2.02 -4.67
C VAL A 68 -1.55 -1.45 -4.00
N VAL A 69 -0.74 -0.74 -4.77
CA VAL A 69 0.52 -0.13 -4.30
C VAL A 69 0.43 1.38 -4.45
N PHE A 70 0.66 2.10 -3.35
CA PHE A 70 0.88 3.53 -3.38
C PHE A 70 2.36 3.83 -3.14
N LEU A 71 2.92 4.66 -4.01
CA LEU A 71 4.30 5.09 -3.92
C LEU A 71 4.43 6.28 -2.95
N PRO A 72 5.65 6.52 -2.42
CA PRO A 72 5.92 7.71 -1.61
C PRO A 72 5.44 8.99 -2.29
N ASP A 73 4.87 9.89 -1.50
CA ASP A 73 4.38 11.21 -1.90
C ASP A 73 3.25 11.20 -2.95
N MET A 74 2.66 10.04 -3.23
CA MET A 74 1.56 9.90 -4.17
C MET A 74 0.22 10.21 -3.51
N LEU A 75 -0.57 11.09 -4.12
CA LEU A 75 -1.94 11.35 -3.71
C LEU A 75 -2.81 10.11 -3.87
N HIS A 76 -3.48 9.69 -2.82
CA HIS A 76 -4.34 8.52 -2.86
C HIS A 76 -5.54 8.63 -1.94
N SER A 77 -6.56 7.84 -2.23
CA SER A 77 -7.78 7.72 -1.42
C SER A 77 -8.46 6.38 -1.69
N VAL A 78 -9.31 5.95 -0.75
CA VAL A 78 -10.14 4.75 -0.90
C VAL A 78 -11.58 5.11 -0.54
N SER A 79 -12.52 4.74 -1.38
CA SER A 79 -13.95 4.99 -1.17
C SER A 79 -14.78 3.77 -1.53
N ARG A 80 -16.03 3.77 -1.06
CA ARG A 80 -16.97 2.71 -1.39
C ARG A 80 -17.21 2.63 -2.90
N ASP A 81 -17.27 1.40 -3.42
CA ASP A 81 -17.77 1.09 -4.75
C ASP A 81 -19.30 0.85 -4.66
N GLY A 82 -20.07 1.91 -4.79
CA GLY A 82 -21.52 1.87 -4.59
C GLY A 82 -21.88 1.46 -3.16
N ASP A 83 -22.71 0.41 -3.01
CA ASP A 83 -23.11 -0.15 -1.72
C ASP A 83 -22.24 -1.35 -1.27
N ARG A 84 -21.17 -1.63 -1.97
CA ARG A 84 -20.32 -2.78 -1.69
C ARG A 84 -19.49 -2.57 -0.43
N HIS A 85 -19.23 -3.67 0.25
CA HIS A 85 -18.28 -3.78 1.34
C HIS A 85 -16.89 -4.06 0.78
N CYS A 86 -15.86 -3.60 1.49
CA CYS A 86 -14.47 -3.93 1.18
C CYS A 86 -13.67 -4.08 2.48
N ALA A 87 -13.11 -5.28 2.69
CA ALA A 87 -12.13 -5.52 3.73
C ALA A 87 -10.75 -5.72 3.10
N TYR A 88 -9.74 -5.01 3.60
CA TYR A 88 -8.38 -5.10 3.11
C TYR A 88 -7.35 -4.92 4.21
N ASP A 89 -6.17 -5.50 4.00
CA ASP A 89 -5.00 -5.30 4.85
C ASP A 89 -4.10 -4.24 4.23
N THR A 90 -3.57 -3.35 5.04
CA THR A 90 -2.63 -2.29 4.64
C THR A 90 -1.33 -2.40 5.40
N LEU A 91 -0.21 -2.30 4.69
CA LEU A 91 1.13 -2.19 5.23
C LEU A 91 1.76 -0.88 4.74
N VAL A 92 2.08 0.01 5.67
CA VAL A 92 2.77 1.28 5.40
C VAL A 92 4.20 1.19 5.92
N PHE A 93 5.19 1.48 5.07
CA PHE A 93 6.61 1.31 5.43
C PHE A 93 7.53 2.28 4.70
N GLY A 94 8.58 2.72 5.39
CA GLY A 94 9.58 3.61 4.82
C GLY A 94 10.53 2.91 3.84
N ALA A 95 11.10 3.66 2.89
CA ALA A 95 12.10 3.16 1.95
C ALA A 95 13.33 2.54 2.63
N SER A 96 13.66 2.98 3.85
CA SER A 96 14.73 2.41 4.67
C SER A 96 14.55 0.92 4.98
N MET A 97 13.30 0.43 5.00
CA MET A 97 13.00 -0.98 5.20
C MET A 97 13.44 -1.86 4.01
N LEU A 98 13.53 -1.27 2.82
CA LEU A 98 14.03 -1.93 1.61
C LEU A 98 15.55 -1.84 1.44
N GLY A 99 16.28 -1.47 2.50
CA GLY A 99 17.73 -1.31 2.45
C GLY A 99 18.19 -0.01 1.78
N ALA A 100 17.31 0.93 1.54
CA ALA A 100 17.58 2.18 0.83
C ALA A 100 18.42 3.16 1.67
N GLN A 101 19.63 2.78 2.04
CA GLN A 101 20.66 3.72 2.48
C GLN A 101 21.16 4.50 1.25
N ASP A 102 21.47 5.77 1.40
CA ASP A 102 21.90 6.67 0.30
C ASP A 102 23.10 6.18 -0.51
N THR A 103 23.87 5.24 0.01
CA THR A 103 25.06 4.67 -0.60
C THR A 103 24.86 3.29 -1.24
N ASP A 104 23.65 2.69 -1.12
CA ASP A 104 23.39 1.37 -1.67
C ASP A 104 23.03 1.46 -3.15
N ARG A 105 23.76 0.68 -3.98
CA ARG A 105 23.51 0.57 -5.41
C ARG A 105 22.09 0.09 -5.72
N SER A 106 21.59 -0.88 -4.97
CA SER A 106 20.23 -1.41 -5.16
C SER A 106 19.17 -0.35 -4.90
N ALA A 107 19.37 0.48 -3.86
CA ALA A 107 18.51 1.61 -3.60
C ALA A 107 18.48 2.62 -4.74
N ALA A 108 19.67 2.95 -5.30
CA ALA A 108 19.78 3.88 -6.42
C ALA A 108 19.17 3.33 -7.71
N GLU A 109 19.29 2.04 -7.95
CA GLU A 109 18.85 1.39 -9.19
C GLU A 109 17.35 1.01 -9.17
N TYR A 110 16.83 0.57 -8.03
CA TYR A 110 15.47 0.02 -7.94
C TYR A 110 14.50 0.85 -7.11
N ILE A 111 14.96 1.54 -6.04
CA ILE A 111 14.06 2.21 -5.10
C ILE A 111 13.88 3.70 -5.44
N ARG A 112 14.98 4.42 -5.73
CA ARG A 112 14.90 5.85 -6.08
C ARG A 112 14.04 6.14 -7.31
N PRO A 113 14.07 5.33 -8.39
CA PRO A 113 13.18 5.55 -9.53
C PRO A 113 11.70 5.44 -9.17
N LEU A 114 11.35 4.73 -8.08
CA LEU A 114 9.98 4.60 -7.59
C LEU A 114 9.49 5.85 -6.84
N SER A 115 10.41 6.72 -6.42
CA SER A 115 10.05 7.97 -5.75
C SER A 115 9.72 9.03 -6.80
N GLY A 116 8.44 9.28 -6.99
CA GLY A 116 7.98 10.53 -7.60
C GLY A 116 7.68 10.58 -9.07
N LYS A 117 7.67 9.50 -9.86
CA LYS A 117 7.15 9.53 -11.25
C LYS A 117 7.26 8.15 -11.93
N CYS A 118 6.56 7.18 -11.51
CA CYS A 118 6.69 5.93 -12.24
C CYS A 118 5.35 5.48 -12.76
N GLY A 119 5.31 5.09 -14.03
CA GLY A 119 4.26 4.25 -14.59
C GLY A 119 4.24 2.86 -13.96
N ILE A 120 4.28 2.79 -12.62
CA ILE A 120 4.04 1.57 -11.89
C ILE A 120 2.54 1.34 -11.91
N CYS A 121 2.17 0.14 -12.26
CA CYS A 121 0.79 -0.32 -12.15
C CYS A 121 0.37 -0.26 -10.69
N SER A 122 -0.47 0.72 -10.35
CA SER A 122 -0.98 0.89 -8.98
C SER A 122 -1.87 -0.27 -8.54
N ARG A 123 -2.49 -0.99 -9.49
CA ARG A 123 -3.32 -2.17 -9.25
C ARG A 123 -2.73 -3.40 -9.95
N ILE A 124 -2.53 -4.47 -9.20
CA ILE A 124 -2.12 -5.78 -9.68
C ILE A 124 -3.30 -6.73 -9.48
N GLY A 125 -4.09 -6.89 -10.53
CA GLY A 125 -5.26 -7.77 -10.55
C GLY A 125 -5.00 -9.07 -11.29
N ALA A 126 -6.03 -9.91 -11.41
CA ALA A 126 -5.93 -11.23 -12.07
C ALA A 126 -5.52 -11.16 -13.56
N ASP A 127 -5.62 -9.99 -14.16
CA ASP A 127 -5.18 -9.67 -15.53
C ASP A 127 -3.66 -9.42 -15.63
N HIS A 128 -2.95 -9.22 -14.51
CA HIS A 128 -1.52 -9.00 -14.49
C HIS A 128 -0.75 -10.34 -14.61
N PRO A 129 0.27 -10.46 -15.50
CA PRO A 129 0.95 -11.73 -15.78
C PRO A 129 1.61 -12.38 -14.56
N TYR A 130 2.02 -11.59 -13.57
CA TYR A 130 2.65 -12.08 -12.33
C TYR A 130 1.72 -12.03 -11.11
N HIS A 131 0.41 -11.89 -11.32
CA HIS A 131 -0.56 -11.73 -10.22
C HIS A 131 -0.49 -12.89 -9.21
N ALA A 132 -0.46 -14.15 -9.67
CA ALA A 132 -0.46 -15.31 -8.78
C ALA A 132 0.77 -15.36 -7.86
N GLU A 133 1.95 -15.02 -8.41
CA GLU A 133 3.21 -14.98 -7.67
C GLU A 133 3.23 -13.84 -6.67
N LEU A 134 2.87 -12.62 -7.12
CA LEU A 134 2.83 -11.42 -6.30
C LEU A 134 1.76 -11.53 -5.20
N ARG A 135 0.63 -12.15 -5.49
CA ARG A 135 -0.40 -12.45 -4.48
C ARG A 135 0.14 -13.38 -3.39
N THR A 136 0.85 -14.43 -3.76
CA THR A 136 1.47 -15.34 -2.79
C THR A 136 2.48 -14.59 -1.90
N CYS A 137 3.32 -13.74 -2.48
CA CYS A 137 4.24 -12.90 -1.73
C CYS A 137 3.50 -11.95 -0.78
N ALA A 138 2.46 -11.28 -1.25
CA ALA A 138 1.65 -10.37 -0.44
C ALA A 138 1.00 -11.12 0.75
N GLU A 139 0.40 -12.28 0.53
CA GLU A 139 -0.18 -13.11 1.59
C GLU A 139 0.85 -13.49 2.66
N GLN A 140 2.08 -13.83 2.26
CA GLN A 140 3.18 -14.13 3.18
C GLN A 140 3.61 -12.89 3.97
N ILE A 141 3.82 -11.75 3.30
CA ILE A 141 4.20 -10.48 3.93
C ILE A 141 3.15 -10.09 4.98
N PHE A 142 1.87 -10.11 4.63
CA PHE A 142 0.80 -9.78 5.57
C PHE A 142 0.64 -10.79 6.70
N SER A 143 0.93 -12.06 6.46
CA SER A 143 0.99 -13.06 7.53
C SER A 143 2.09 -12.76 8.53
N CYS A 144 3.29 -12.36 8.05
CA CYS A 144 4.40 -11.95 8.91
C CYS A 144 4.07 -10.66 9.67
N ALA A 145 3.50 -9.65 8.99
CA ALA A 145 3.18 -8.34 9.58
C ALA A 145 2.17 -8.43 10.75
N LYS A 146 1.36 -9.47 10.79
CA LYS A 146 0.41 -9.76 11.88
C LYS A 146 1.07 -10.35 13.14
N GLY A 147 2.27 -10.91 13.01
CA GLY A 147 3.00 -11.56 14.09
C GLY A 147 3.98 -10.62 14.80
N ASP A 148 4.38 -11.01 16.03
CA ASP A 148 5.33 -10.19 16.83
C ASP A 148 6.78 -10.25 16.33
N SER A 149 7.15 -11.24 15.50
CA SER A 149 8.51 -11.43 14.96
C SER A 149 8.71 -10.83 13.56
N ALA A 150 7.89 -9.89 13.21
CA ALA A 150 7.52 -9.53 11.86
C ALA A 150 8.65 -9.02 10.94
N MET A 151 9.61 -8.24 11.44
CA MET A 151 10.47 -7.48 10.53
C MET A 151 11.44 -8.34 9.71
N LEU A 152 12.15 -9.26 10.37
CA LEU A 152 13.10 -10.13 9.70
C LEU A 152 12.40 -11.09 8.73
N ASP A 153 11.26 -11.63 9.18
CA ASP A 153 10.47 -12.56 8.36
C ASP A 153 9.90 -11.89 7.10
N MET A 154 9.54 -10.61 7.17
CA MET A 154 9.06 -9.86 6.00
C MET A 154 10.19 -9.55 5.01
N LEU A 155 11.39 -9.27 5.49
CA LEU A 155 12.55 -8.95 4.63
C LEU A 155 13.10 -10.19 3.90
N LEU A 156 12.80 -11.39 4.38
CA LEU A 156 13.24 -12.66 3.80
C LEU A 156 12.23 -13.27 2.81
N LYS A 157 11.09 -12.63 2.57
CA LYS A 157 10.04 -13.06 1.63
C LYS A 157 10.02 -12.20 0.38
#